data_30d6b3428d44367912f2492cd3374222
#
_entry.id   30d6b3428d44367912f2492cd3374222
#
_cell.length_a   1.000
_cell.length_b   1.000
_cell.length_c   1.000
_cell.angle_alpha   90.00
_cell.angle_beta   90.00
_cell.angle_gamma   90.00
#
_symmetry.space_group_name_H-M   'P 1'
#
loop_
_entity.id
_entity.type
_entity.pdbx_description
1 polymer ?
#
loop_
_entity_poly.entity_id
_entity_poly.type
_entity_poly.pdbx_seq_one_letter_code
_entity_poly.pdbx_strand_id
1 'polypeptide(L)'
;MKAEAKKAIDDKLAEQLKAITNTPDATDEEKKAAADLAKQLAEVAKKAIDAARENADVKKIQDNSKVGIEEAVPFVEAKPNARKVIDEEAKAKKAAIDARTDISDKVKELLKAEVDEIAAQAKKAIDATSSVDEINKIEEAKKS
;
A
#
# COMPACT_ATOMS: atom_id res chain seq x y z
N MET A 1 3.79 36.19 -10.44
CA MET A 1 3.92 34.89 -11.09
C MET A 1 4.48 33.78 -10.20
N LYS A 2 5.56 34.02 -9.50
CA LYS A 2 6.12 33.00 -8.58
C LYS A 2 5.14 32.63 -7.47
N ALA A 3 4.45 33.59 -6.88
CA ALA A 3 3.48 33.32 -5.81
C ALA A 3 2.33 32.43 -6.30
N GLU A 4 1.85 32.67 -7.51
CA GLU A 4 0.79 31.89 -8.11
C GLU A 4 1.26 30.46 -8.43
N ALA A 5 2.50 30.33 -8.91
CA ALA A 5 3.09 29.01 -9.21
C ALA A 5 3.27 28.20 -7.92
N LYS A 6 3.77 28.83 -6.85
CA LYS A 6 3.92 28.13 -5.58
C LYS A 6 2.57 27.72 -5.00
N LYS A 7 1.55 28.57 -5.16
CA LYS A 7 0.19 28.23 -4.73
C LYS A 7 -0.33 27.02 -5.52
N ALA A 8 -0.08 26.98 -6.82
CA ALA A 8 -0.50 25.85 -7.66
C ALA A 8 0.18 24.55 -7.19
N ILE A 9 1.45 24.61 -6.79
CA ILE A 9 2.15 23.44 -6.23
C ILE A 9 1.52 23.02 -4.91
N ASP A 10 1.23 23.97 -4.02
CA ASP A 10 0.58 23.67 -2.73
C ASP A 10 -0.80 23.07 -2.93
N ASP A 11 -1.59 23.57 -3.87
CA ASP A 11 -2.91 23.07 -4.18
C ASP A 11 -2.83 21.61 -4.72
N LYS A 12 -1.85 21.36 -5.59
CA LYS A 12 -1.62 20.03 -6.13
C LYS A 12 -1.17 19.06 -5.05
N LEU A 13 -0.30 19.52 -4.16
CA LEU A 13 0.13 18.71 -3.02
C LEU A 13 -1.06 18.31 -2.13
N ALA A 14 -1.92 19.27 -1.79
CA ALA A 14 -3.09 19.00 -0.96
C ALA A 14 -4.01 17.97 -1.63
N GLU A 15 -4.23 18.11 -2.93
CA GLU A 15 -5.03 17.18 -3.71
C GLU A 15 -4.42 15.78 -3.70
N GLN A 16 -3.10 15.69 -3.91
CA GLN A 16 -2.40 14.41 -3.92
C GLN A 16 -2.37 13.75 -2.54
N LEU A 17 -2.19 14.51 -1.47
CA LEU A 17 -2.22 13.98 -0.11
C LEU A 17 -3.58 13.35 0.20
N LYS A 18 -4.65 13.99 -0.27
CA LYS A 18 -6.00 13.46 -0.12
C LYS A 18 -6.18 12.15 -0.88
N ALA A 19 -5.66 12.09 -2.10
CA ALA A 19 -5.70 10.88 -2.93
C ALA A 19 -4.91 9.74 -2.25
N ILE A 20 -3.75 10.05 -1.67
CA ILE A 20 -2.93 9.07 -0.94
C ILE A 20 -3.71 8.52 0.25
N THR A 21 -4.32 9.40 1.04
CA THR A 21 -5.11 9.00 2.21
C THR A 21 -6.26 8.07 1.81
N ASN A 22 -6.85 8.30 0.64
CA ASN A 22 -7.99 7.52 0.16
C ASN A 22 -7.58 6.29 -0.66
N THR A 23 -6.30 6.01 -0.81
CA THR A 23 -5.84 4.84 -1.57
C THR A 23 -6.28 3.55 -0.88
N PRO A 24 -7.06 2.69 -1.54
CA PRO A 24 -7.51 1.45 -0.92
C PRO A 24 -6.36 0.45 -0.78
N ASP A 25 -6.44 -0.39 0.24
CA ASP A 25 -5.51 -1.49 0.45
C ASP A 25 -4.07 -1.08 0.80
N ALA A 26 -3.81 0.21 0.99
CA ALA A 26 -2.51 0.71 1.40
C ALA A 26 -2.41 0.77 2.93
N THR A 27 -1.25 0.39 3.46
CA THR A 27 -0.99 0.52 4.91
C THR A 27 -0.66 1.97 5.25
N ASP A 28 -0.71 2.30 6.54
CA ASP A 28 -0.34 3.64 7.02
C ASP A 28 1.10 3.97 6.65
N GLU A 29 2.01 3.00 6.73
CA GLU A 29 3.42 3.18 6.38
C GLU A 29 3.58 3.46 4.88
N GLU A 30 2.84 2.77 4.03
CA GLU A 30 2.86 2.99 2.57
C GLU A 30 2.32 4.37 2.24
N LYS A 31 1.23 4.77 2.89
CA LYS A 31 0.65 6.11 2.71
C LYS A 31 1.61 7.20 3.18
N LYS A 32 2.25 6.98 4.33
CA LYS A 32 3.22 7.94 4.87
C LYS A 32 4.40 8.14 3.94
N ALA A 33 4.95 7.05 3.40
CA ALA A 33 6.08 7.13 2.47
C ALA A 33 5.70 7.94 1.22
N ALA A 34 4.52 7.71 0.67
CA ALA A 34 4.03 8.47 -0.49
C ALA A 34 3.80 9.94 -0.15
N ALA A 35 3.21 10.21 1.02
CA ALA A 35 2.95 11.58 1.47
C ALA A 35 4.26 12.34 1.69
N ASP A 36 5.26 11.71 2.29
CA ASP A 36 6.57 12.33 2.52
C ASP A 36 7.24 12.66 1.19
N LEU A 37 7.15 11.75 0.22
CA LEU A 37 7.69 11.99 -1.12
C LEU A 37 6.99 13.17 -1.80
N ALA A 38 5.66 13.22 -1.75
CA ALA A 38 4.90 14.32 -2.34
C ALA A 38 5.28 15.65 -1.72
N LYS A 39 5.41 15.70 -0.40
CA LYS A 39 5.81 16.93 0.33
C LYS A 39 7.22 17.37 -0.06
N GLN A 40 8.14 16.41 -0.18
CA GLN A 40 9.52 16.70 -0.59
C GLN A 40 9.57 17.27 -2.00
N LEU A 41 8.83 16.68 -2.93
CA LEU A 41 8.76 17.17 -4.30
C LEU A 41 8.19 18.57 -4.36
N ALA A 42 7.16 18.85 -3.57
CA ALA A 42 6.56 20.19 -3.52
C ALA A 42 7.55 21.21 -2.97
N GLU A 43 8.33 20.88 -1.94
CA GLU A 43 9.34 21.78 -1.38
C GLU A 43 10.44 22.10 -2.37
N VAL A 44 10.95 21.05 -3.04
CA VAL A 44 11.99 21.24 -4.07
C VAL A 44 11.46 22.11 -5.19
N ALA A 45 10.21 21.91 -5.62
CA ALA A 45 9.58 22.71 -6.66
C ALA A 45 9.48 24.18 -6.27
N LYS A 46 9.05 24.46 -5.04
CA LYS A 46 8.91 25.85 -4.57
C LYS A 46 10.26 26.54 -4.49
N LYS A 47 11.30 25.84 -4.06
CA LYS A 47 12.66 26.39 -4.03
C LYS A 47 13.16 26.69 -5.45
N ALA A 48 12.90 25.79 -6.39
CA ALA A 48 13.29 25.97 -7.77
C ALA A 48 12.56 27.18 -8.40
N ILE A 49 11.28 27.36 -8.07
CA ILE A 49 10.49 28.52 -8.52
C ILE A 49 11.11 29.81 -7.97
N ASP A 50 11.45 29.82 -6.69
CA ASP A 50 12.09 31.02 -6.07
C ASP A 50 13.42 31.38 -6.74
N ALA A 51 14.18 30.38 -7.19
CA ALA A 51 15.46 30.57 -7.86
C ALA A 51 15.34 30.91 -9.35
N ALA A 52 14.18 30.68 -9.94
CA ALA A 52 13.99 30.94 -11.37
C ALA A 52 14.01 32.44 -11.67
N ARG A 53 14.59 32.81 -12.81
CA ARG A 53 14.73 34.21 -13.19
C ARG A 53 13.71 34.63 -14.25
N GLU A 54 13.19 33.71 -15.02
CA GLU A 54 12.26 34.01 -16.12
C GLU A 54 10.91 33.34 -15.88
N ASN A 55 9.85 33.99 -16.35
CA ASN A 55 8.49 33.47 -16.22
C ASN A 55 8.32 32.11 -16.94
N ALA A 56 8.99 31.93 -18.07
CA ALA A 56 8.95 30.66 -18.81
C ALA A 56 9.50 29.52 -17.96
N ASP A 57 10.56 29.74 -17.20
CA ASP A 57 11.16 28.76 -16.31
C ASP A 57 10.23 28.45 -15.15
N VAL A 58 9.59 29.45 -14.58
CA VAL A 58 8.61 29.28 -13.50
C VAL A 58 7.48 28.35 -13.94
N LYS A 59 6.92 28.61 -15.12
CA LYS A 59 5.84 27.80 -15.65
C LYS A 59 6.26 26.34 -15.90
N LYS A 60 7.45 26.17 -16.46
CA LYS A 60 8.01 24.85 -16.76
C LYS A 60 8.20 24.03 -15.46
N ILE A 61 8.77 24.66 -14.44
CA ILE A 61 8.95 24.04 -13.12
C ILE A 61 7.60 23.65 -12.54
N GLN A 62 6.63 24.57 -12.59
CA GLN A 62 5.28 24.31 -12.10
C GLN A 62 4.67 23.10 -12.76
N ASP A 63 4.68 23.06 -14.09
CA ASP A 63 4.03 21.98 -14.85
C ASP A 63 4.71 20.64 -14.60
N ASN A 64 6.05 20.59 -14.64
CA ASN A 64 6.80 19.35 -14.41
C ASN A 64 6.64 18.85 -12.97
N SER A 65 6.59 19.77 -12.01
CA SER A 65 6.46 19.41 -10.59
C SER A 65 5.08 18.85 -10.27
N LYS A 66 4.04 19.38 -10.90
CA LYS A 66 2.67 18.87 -10.74
C LYS A 66 2.60 17.41 -11.18
N VAL A 67 3.24 17.06 -12.29
CA VAL A 67 3.31 15.69 -12.78
C VAL A 67 4.05 14.80 -11.78
N GLY A 68 5.18 15.26 -11.27
CA GLY A 68 5.94 14.50 -10.28
C GLY A 68 5.14 14.24 -9.00
N ILE A 69 4.42 15.24 -8.53
CA ILE A 69 3.58 15.10 -7.34
C ILE A 69 2.44 14.08 -7.59
N GLU A 70 1.84 14.12 -8.77
CA GLU A 70 0.78 13.15 -9.15
C GLU A 70 1.29 11.72 -9.14
N GLU A 71 2.57 11.51 -9.43
CA GLU A 71 3.18 10.18 -9.43
C GLU A 71 3.52 9.67 -8.04
N ALA A 72 3.44 10.51 -7.01
CA ALA A 72 3.69 10.12 -5.62
C ALA A 72 2.45 9.39 -5.07
N VAL A 73 2.39 8.10 -5.31
CA VAL A 73 1.29 7.23 -4.88
C VAL A 73 1.83 6.14 -3.96
N PRO A 74 1.01 5.63 -3.03
CA PRO A 74 1.45 4.54 -2.17
C PRO A 74 1.82 3.31 -2.99
N PHE A 75 2.94 2.68 -2.64
CA PHE A 75 3.32 1.41 -3.24
C PHE A 75 2.61 0.30 -2.47
N VAL A 76 1.47 -0.13 -2.98
CA VAL A 76 0.58 -1.08 -2.31
C VAL A 76 1.12 -2.49 -2.48
N GLU A 77 1.78 -3.00 -1.45
CA GLU A 77 2.35 -4.36 -1.51
C GLU A 77 2.14 -5.17 -0.22
N ALA A 78 2.08 -4.53 0.94
CA ALA A 78 2.04 -5.25 2.21
C ALA A 78 0.82 -6.15 2.35
N LYS A 79 -0.37 -5.62 2.11
CA LYS A 79 -1.60 -6.42 2.20
C LYS A 79 -1.71 -7.47 1.11
N PRO A 80 -1.47 -7.14 -0.17
CA PRO A 80 -1.48 -8.17 -1.22
C PRO A 80 -0.48 -9.29 -0.97
N ASN A 81 0.73 -8.97 -0.54
CA ASN A 81 1.75 -9.98 -0.23
C ASN A 81 1.35 -10.84 0.95
N ALA A 82 0.77 -10.23 1.99
CA ALA A 82 0.29 -10.98 3.16
C ALA A 82 -0.82 -11.95 2.79
N ARG A 83 -1.76 -11.53 1.96
CA ARG A 83 -2.83 -12.41 1.48
C ARG A 83 -2.26 -13.57 0.68
N LYS A 84 -1.27 -13.30 -0.16
CA LYS A 84 -0.59 -14.34 -0.94
C LYS A 84 0.09 -15.37 -0.04
N VAL A 85 0.77 -14.93 1.02
CA VAL A 85 1.42 -15.83 1.99
C VAL A 85 0.37 -16.72 2.66
N ILE A 86 -0.76 -16.16 3.05
CA ILE A 86 -1.85 -16.93 3.66
C ILE A 86 -2.37 -17.99 2.69
N ASP A 87 -2.58 -17.62 1.42
CA ASP A 87 -3.04 -18.56 0.39
C ASP A 87 -2.03 -19.69 0.15
N GLU A 88 -0.74 -19.37 0.11
CA GLU A 88 0.31 -20.37 -0.08
C GLU A 88 0.39 -21.34 1.11
N GLU A 89 0.28 -20.82 2.33
CA GLU A 89 0.26 -21.65 3.53
C GLU A 89 -0.96 -22.55 3.59
N ALA A 90 -2.12 -22.03 3.22
CA ALA A 90 -3.36 -22.82 3.16
C ALA A 90 -3.22 -23.97 2.15
N LYS A 91 -2.66 -23.67 0.98
CA LYS A 91 -2.41 -24.66 -0.06
C LYS A 91 -1.47 -25.76 0.44
N ALA A 92 -0.38 -25.38 1.11
CA ALA A 92 0.58 -26.34 1.65
C ALA A 92 -0.05 -27.24 2.71
N LYS A 93 -0.85 -26.67 3.60
CA LYS A 93 -1.54 -27.43 4.65
C LYS A 93 -2.57 -28.39 4.07
N LYS A 94 -3.32 -27.97 3.06
CA LYS A 94 -4.27 -28.85 2.39
C LYS A 94 -3.58 -30.00 1.67
N ALA A 95 -2.43 -29.74 1.04
CA ALA A 95 -1.63 -30.79 0.40
C ALA A 95 -1.12 -31.79 1.43
N ALA A 96 -0.68 -31.33 2.59
CA ALA A 96 -0.22 -32.20 3.68
C ALA A 96 -1.37 -33.06 4.21
N ILE A 97 -2.57 -32.51 4.32
CA ILE A 97 -3.75 -33.25 4.72
C ILE A 97 -4.08 -34.35 3.71
N ASP A 98 -4.05 -34.02 2.41
CA ASP A 98 -4.32 -34.99 1.34
C ASP A 98 -3.31 -36.14 1.32
N ALA A 99 -2.07 -35.85 1.72
CA ALA A 99 -1.00 -36.86 1.75
C ALA A 99 -1.10 -37.84 2.93
N ARG A 100 -1.97 -37.55 3.92
CA ARG A 100 -2.12 -38.44 5.08
C ARG A 100 -2.86 -39.71 4.71
N THR A 101 -2.41 -40.84 5.24
CA THR A 101 -3.01 -42.13 4.99
C THR A 101 -3.73 -42.67 6.23
N ASP A 102 -3.65 -41.98 7.36
CA ASP A 102 -4.18 -42.41 8.66
C ASP A 102 -5.58 -41.86 8.96
N ILE A 103 -6.18 -41.13 8.02
CA ILE A 103 -7.51 -40.55 8.18
C ILE A 103 -8.36 -40.83 6.94
N SER A 104 -9.68 -40.83 7.12
CA SER A 104 -10.62 -41.05 6.03
C SER A 104 -10.72 -39.83 5.12
N ASP A 105 -11.25 -40.03 3.92
CA ASP A 105 -11.49 -38.94 2.97
C ASP A 105 -12.44 -37.87 3.54
N LYS A 106 -13.45 -38.33 4.30
CA LYS A 106 -14.40 -37.41 4.94
C LYS A 106 -13.71 -36.52 5.96
N VAL A 107 -12.78 -37.06 6.76
CA VAL A 107 -12.01 -36.29 7.71
C VAL A 107 -11.09 -35.31 6.97
N LYS A 108 -10.48 -35.74 5.87
CA LYS A 108 -9.66 -34.85 5.04
C LYS A 108 -10.46 -33.63 4.56
N GLU A 109 -11.69 -33.86 4.07
CA GLU A 109 -12.54 -32.76 3.61
C GLU A 109 -12.87 -31.78 4.74
N LEU A 110 -13.17 -32.29 5.93
CA LEU A 110 -13.44 -31.43 7.09
C LEU A 110 -12.23 -30.60 7.49
N LEU A 111 -11.05 -31.22 7.51
CA LEU A 111 -9.82 -30.50 7.87
C LEU A 111 -9.45 -29.46 6.81
N LYS A 112 -9.62 -29.77 5.54
CA LYS A 112 -9.35 -28.81 4.46
C LYS A 112 -10.33 -27.64 4.52
N ALA A 113 -11.59 -27.90 4.82
CA ALA A 113 -12.58 -26.84 4.99
C ALA A 113 -12.22 -25.92 6.16
N GLU A 114 -11.70 -26.47 7.25
CA GLU A 114 -11.23 -25.69 8.38
C GLU A 114 -10.04 -24.81 7.99
N VAL A 115 -9.08 -25.35 7.21
CA VAL A 115 -7.95 -24.58 6.70
C VAL A 115 -8.45 -23.39 5.86
N ASP A 116 -9.42 -23.63 4.98
CA ASP A 116 -9.99 -22.56 4.14
C ASP A 116 -10.66 -21.49 4.98
N GLU A 117 -11.38 -21.87 6.04
CA GLU A 117 -12.03 -20.91 6.92
C GLU A 117 -11.01 -20.05 7.68
N ILE A 118 -9.97 -20.70 8.22
CA ILE A 118 -8.90 -19.99 8.92
C ILE A 118 -8.21 -19.00 7.98
N ALA A 119 -7.92 -19.44 6.74
CA ALA A 119 -7.31 -18.58 5.74
C ALA A 119 -8.21 -17.39 5.40
N ALA A 120 -9.51 -17.61 5.25
CA ALA A 120 -10.48 -16.55 4.97
C ALA A 120 -10.51 -15.52 6.11
N GLN A 121 -10.51 -15.99 7.36
CA GLN A 121 -10.50 -15.12 8.53
C GLN A 121 -9.21 -14.30 8.62
N ALA A 122 -8.07 -14.93 8.31
CA ALA A 122 -6.77 -14.25 8.30
C ALA A 122 -6.73 -13.15 7.25
N LYS A 123 -7.23 -13.42 6.04
CA LYS A 123 -7.28 -12.43 4.97
C LYS A 123 -8.22 -11.28 5.34
N LYS A 124 -9.34 -11.57 5.96
CA LYS A 124 -10.27 -10.56 6.43
C LYS A 124 -9.62 -9.65 7.49
N ALA A 125 -8.86 -10.25 8.41
CA ALA A 125 -8.13 -9.49 9.43
C ALA A 125 -7.07 -8.58 8.78
N ILE A 126 -6.36 -9.08 7.77
CA ILE A 126 -5.40 -8.27 7.01
C ILE A 126 -6.10 -7.09 6.35
N ASP A 127 -7.24 -7.31 5.73
CA ASP A 127 -8.00 -6.25 5.06
C ASP A 127 -8.44 -5.17 6.05
N ALA A 128 -8.70 -5.54 7.29
CA ALA A 128 -9.19 -4.61 8.32
C ALA A 128 -8.07 -3.83 9.02
N THR A 129 -6.81 -4.26 8.89
CA THR A 129 -5.70 -3.58 9.56
C THR A 129 -5.15 -2.45 8.70
N SER A 130 -4.48 -1.49 9.36
CA SER A 130 -3.83 -0.37 8.68
C SER A 130 -2.33 -0.34 8.89
N SER A 131 -1.75 -1.30 9.63
CA SER A 131 -0.31 -1.26 9.92
C SER A 131 0.40 -2.54 9.51
N VAL A 132 1.67 -2.40 9.13
CA VAL A 132 2.54 -3.53 8.76
C VAL A 132 2.79 -4.45 9.96
N ASP A 133 2.94 -3.88 11.16
CA ASP A 133 3.16 -4.66 12.37
C ASP A 133 2.00 -5.60 12.67
N GLU A 134 0.76 -5.12 12.50
CA GLU A 134 -0.43 -5.94 12.70
C GLU A 134 -0.52 -7.04 11.65
N ILE A 135 -0.15 -6.75 10.41
CA ILE A 135 -0.12 -7.73 9.33
C ILE A 135 0.87 -8.85 9.67
N ASN A 136 2.06 -8.49 10.13
CA ASN A 136 3.10 -9.46 10.50
C ASN A 136 2.63 -10.36 11.64
N LYS A 137 1.92 -9.81 12.61
CA LYS A 137 1.35 -10.59 13.72
C LYS A 137 0.33 -11.60 13.23
N ILE A 138 -0.51 -11.22 12.28
CA ILE A 138 -1.52 -12.11 11.70
C ILE A 138 -0.83 -13.26 10.97
N GLU A 139 0.19 -12.96 10.16
CA GLU A 139 0.95 -13.98 9.43
C GLU A 139 1.61 -14.98 10.38
N GLU A 140 2.26 -14.48 11.43
CA GLU A 140 2.94 -15.33 12.42
C GLU A 140 1.97 -16.22 13.17
N ALA A 141 0.82 -15.69 13.56
CA ALA A 141 -0.19 -16.46 14.26
C ALA A 141 -0.72 -17.62 13.41
N LYS A 142 -0.77 -17.46 12.08
CA LYS A 142 -1.29 -18.49 11.18
C LYS A 142 -0.23 -19.51 10.76
N LYS A 143 1.05 -19.22 10.93
CA LYS A 143 2.14 -20.17 10.67
C LYS A 143 2.23 -21.27 11.72
N SER A 144 1.88 -20.95 12.94
CA SER A 144 1.88 -21.93 14.02
C SER A 144 0.53 -22.64 14.12
#